data_a67246f8059538feeed467d997ef5737
#
_entry.id   a67246f8059538feeed467d997ef5737
#
_cell.length_a   1.000
_cell.length_b   1.000
_cell.length_c   1.000
_cell.angle_alpha   90.00
_cell.angle_beta   90.00
_cell.angle_gamma   90.00
#
_symmetry.space_group_name_H-M   'P 1'
#
loop_
_entity.id
_entity.type
_entity.pdbx_description
1 polymer ?
#
loop_
_entity_poly.entity_id
_entity_poly.type
_entity_poly.pdbx_seq_one_letter_code
_entity_poly.pdbx_strand_id
1 'polypeptide(L)'
;MAELKLYPVGIQTFEEIITRNLLYVDKTEYVYRMTHSGGKHFFLSRPRRFGKSLLVSTFKSYFQGKKELFKGLAIEKLENEWTEYPVLHFSMAGGKHMEKEQLERYLGRRLAEQEKVWGITSPAVDANDRLISLIQTAYEKTGKQVVVLIDEYDAPLLDVVHSDVNLPVLRNVMRNFYSPLKDCEPMLRFVFLTGITKFSQLSIFSELNNITNISMRNDYAGICGITKEELESQMSADVDALAKKMGKSREQALEALREFYDGYHFAAQSPDIFNPYSLLNAMAAGCLDYYWFSSGTPTYLIEMLKKFQVMPSEIGSCEADQSEFDAPTEGMSSVMPLLYQSGYITIKGYDPETELYTLDIPNKEIRVGLYRSLLPNYIGMNTVKGTTTIAKMSALIRRNDMDGAMQMLQAYLATVPYCNNVDSEGHYQQMMYVIFSILDNYVDVEVRTPSGRVDMVLRTATHLYLFELKLNKDADAAMKQIELKEYPKRFALSGLPIVKVGVNFDVATHNITDWKIEAE
;
A
#
# COMPACT_ATOMS: atom_id res chain seq x y z
N MET A 1 26.84 20.02 15.28
CA MET A 1 25.71 19.35 14.64
C MET A 1 25.79 17.90 15.08
N ALA A 2 24.70 17.32 15.59
CA ALA A 2 24.68 15.88 15.87
C ALA A 2 24.97 15.13 14.56
N GLU A 3 25.84 14.12 14.61
CA GLU A 3 26.13 13.29 13.47
C GLU A 3 24.86 12.46 13.13
N LEU A 4 24.37 12.58 11.90
CA LEU A 4 23.19 11.85 11.48
C LEU A 4 23.50 10.35 11.39
N LYS A 5 22.58 9.53 11.91
CA LYS A 5 22.67 8.09 11.75
C LYS A 5 22.45 7.68 10.29
N LEU A 6 23.05 6.58 9.88
CA LEU A 6 22.76 5.97 8.58
C LEU A 6 21.38 5.33 8.58
N TYR A 7 20.72 5.34 7.43
CA TYR A 7 19.36 4.80 7.28
C TYR A 7 19.41 3.30 6.97
N PRO A 8 18.58 2.47 7.64
CA PRO A 8 18.57 1.02 7.43
C PRO A 8 17.77 0.62 6.19
N VAL A 9 18.11 1.19 5.03
CA VAL A 9 17.41 0.88 3.78
C VAL A 9 17.63 -0.58 3.41
N GLY A 10 16.54 -1.37 3.37
CA GLY A 10 16.60 -2.81 3.08
C GLY A 10 17.01 -3.70 4.25
N ILE A 11 17.31 -3.15 5.42
CA ILE A 11 17.62 -3.91 6.64
C ILE A 11 16.35 -4.03 7.49
N GLN A 12 15.99 -5.26 7.85
CA GLN A 12 14.80 -5.56 8.64
C GLN A 12 15.12 -6.35 9.93
N THR A 13 16.42 -6.52 10.24
CA THR A 13 16.87 -7.21 11.44
C THR A 13 17.16 -6.19 12.54
N PHE A 14 16.34 -6.17 13.60
CA PHE A 14 16.46 -5.23 14.72
C PHE A 14 17.86 -5.23 15.35
N GLU A 15 18.40 -6.40 15.66
CA GLU A 15 19.74 -6.56 16.23
C GLU A 15 20.83 -5.90 15.35
N GLU A 16 20.76 -6.06 14.02
CA GLU A 16 21.70 -5.43 13.10
C GLU A 16 21.55 -3.90 13.10
N ILE A 17 20.33 -3.39 13.11
CA ILE A 17 20.07 -1.94 13.15
C ILE A 17 20.66 -1.32 14.41
N ILE A 18 20.43 -1.92 15.57
CA ILE A 18 20.94 -1.40 16.86
C ILE A 18 22.44 -1.54 16.97
N THR A 19 23.01 -2.71 16.66
CA THR A 19 24.47 -2.96 16.80
C THR A 19 25.31 -2.11 15.86
N ARG A 20 24.77 -1.78 14.66
CA ARG A 20 25.41 -0.88 13.70
C ARG A 20 25.10 0.60 13.96
N ASN A 21 24.36 0.92 15.02
CA ASN A 21 23.93 2.28 15.35
C ASN A 21 23.22 2.99 14.17
N LEU A 22 22.37 2.25 13.42
CA LEU A 22 21.56 2.83 12.37
C LEU A 22 20.34 3.56 12.96
N LEU A 23 19.65 4.36 12.14
CA LEU A 23 18.42 5.01 12.55
C LEU A 23 17.35 3.96 12.85
N TYR A 24 16.78 4.02 14.04
CA TYR A 24 15.63 3.23 14.45
C TYR A 24 14.55 4.15 14.99
N VAL A 25 13.37 4.14 14.39
CA VAL A 25 12.19 4.82 14.93
C VAL A 25 11.56 3.89 15.96
N ASP A 26 11.54 4.34 17.21
CA ASP A 26 11.21 3.49 18.35
C ASP A 26 9.72 3.13 18.39
N LYS A 27 9.43 1.85 18.25
CA LYS A 27 8.10 1.24 18.36
C LYS A 27 8.00 0.27 19.55
N THR A 28 8.99 0.26 20.43
CA THR A 28 9.09 -0.74 21.49
C THR A 28 8.02 -0.64 22.56
N GLU A 29 7.34 0.53 22.70
CA GLU A 29 6.17 0.66 23.55
C GLU A 29 5.03 -0.28 23.09
N TYR A 30 4.83 -0.43 21.78
CA TYR A 30 3.85 -1.39 21.23
C TYR A 30 4.23 -2.84 21.56
N VAL A 31 5.53 -3.17 21.52
CA VAL A 31 6.03 -4.49 21.92
C VAL A 31 5.66 -4.78 23.36
N TYR A 32 5.95 -3.85 24.29
CA TYR A 32 5.58 -3.98 25.68
C TYR A 32 4.07 -4.15 25.88
N ARG A 33 3.28 -3.27 25.27
CA ARG A 33 1.81 -3.29 25.35
C ARG A 33 1.21 -4.62 24.89
N MET A 34 1.69 -5.17 23.77
CA MET A 34 1.22 -6.46 23.26
C MET A 34 1.60 -7.63 24.16
N THR A 35 2.84 -7.66 24.65
CA THR A 35 3.37 -8.76 25.46
C THR A 35 2.82 -8.78 26.88
N HIS A 36 2.28 -7.66 27.36
CA HIS A 36 1.63 -7.48 28.68
C HIS A 36 0.11 -7.36 28.59
N SER A 37 -0.48 -7.56 27.40
CA SER A 37 -1.93 -7.66 27.26
C SER A 37 -2.43 -9.05 27.71
N GLY A 38 -3.72 -9.18 27.94
CA GLY A 38 -4.32 -10.50 28.27
C GLY A 38 -4.37 -11.49 27.12
N GLY A 39 -4.02 -11.07 25.89
CA GLY A 39 -4.02 -11.91 24.69
C GLY A 39 -2.69 -12.64 24.48
N LYS A 40 -2.74 -13.80 23.80
CA LYS A 40 -1.55 -14.55 23.42
C LYS A 40 -1.33 -14.57 21.90
N HIS A 41 -2.39 -14.55 21.11
CA HIS A 41 -2.37 -14.73 19.66
C HIS A 41 -2.76 -13.43 18.99
N PHE A 42 -1.89 -12.89 18.14
CA PHE A 42 -2.10 -11.62 17.45
C PHE A 42 -1.87 -11.75 15.96
N PHE A 43 -2.69 -11.04 15.21
CA PHE A 43 -2.56 -10.90 13.76
C PHE A 43 -2.47 -9.43 13.36
N LEU A 44 -1.51 -9.12 12.48
CA LEU A 44 -1.33 -7.79 11.89
C LEU A 44 -1.17 -7.88 10.38
N SER A 45 -2.07 -7.27 9.63
CA SER A 45 -1.85 -6.96 8.21
C SER A 45 -1.43 -5.51 8.03
N ARG A 46 -0.46 -5.29 7.13
CA ARG A 46 -0.02 -3.97 6.66
C ARG A 46 0.48 -4.11 5.22
N PRO A 47 0.43 -3.07 4.43
CA PRO A 47 1.02 -3.09 3.08
C PRO A 47 2.49 -3.49 3.08
N ARG A 48 3.01 -3.84 1.93
CA ARG A 48 4.46 -4.13 1.77
C ARG A 48 5.29 -2.93 2.23
N ARG A 49 6.46 -3.21 2.83
CA ARG A 49 7.49 -2.23 3.23
C ARG A 49 7.08 -1.25 4.34
N PHE A 50 6.10 -1.64 5.16
CA PHE A 50 5.69 -0.88 6.36
C PHE A 50 6.45 -1.26 7.64
N GLY A 51 7.43 -2.14 7.59
CA GLY A 51 8.24 -2.49 8.76
C GLY A 51 7.74 -3.70 9.54
N LYS A 52 6.83 -4.54 8.99
CA LYS A 52 6.34 -5.77 9.63
C LYS A 52 7.46 -6.71 10.06
N SER A 53 8.36 -7.04 9.15
CA SER A 53 9.50 -7.95 9.42
C SER A 53 10.45 -7.38 10.47
N LEU A 54 10.63 -6.06 10.51
CA LEU A 54 11.39 -5.39 11.57
C LEU A 54 10.70 -5.57 12.93
N LEU A 55 9.38 -5.41 12.98
CA LEU A 55 8.60 -5.63 14.20
C LEU A 55 8.70 -7.09 14.68
N VAL A 56 8.60 -8.06 13.76
CA VAL A 56 8.83 -9.50 14.06
C VAL A 56 10.24 -9.72 14.63
N SER A 57 11.25 -9.11 14.03
CA SER A 57 12.65 -9.18 14.50
C SER A 57 12.84 -8.52 15.87
N THR A 58 12.10 -7.44 16.16
CA THR A 58 12.10 -6.78 17.46
C THR A 58 11.48 -7.69 18.54
N PHE A 59 10.31 -8.31 18.26
CA PHE A 59 9.74 -9.33 19.16
C PHE A 59 10.69 -10.50 19.41
N LYS A 60 11.36 -10.98 18.36
CA LYS A 60 12.35 -12.06 18.51
C LYS A 60 13.46 -11.67 19.50
N SER A 61 14.05 -10.50 19.32
CA SER A 61 15.11 -10.01 20.22
C SER A 61 14.61 -9.80 21.65
N TYR A 62 13.39 -9.28 21.80
CA TYR A 62 12.74 -9.09 23.11
C TYR A 62 12.54 -10.43 23.83
N PHE A 63 11.92 -11.42 23.20
CA PHE A 63 11.67 -12.72 23.80
C PHE A 63 12.93 -13.58 23.98
N GLN A 64 14.04 -13.25 23.29
CA GLN A 64 15.35 -13.82 23.54
C GLN A 64 16.06 -13.17 24.74
N GLY A 65 15.43 -12.25 25.46
CA GLY A 65 15.97 -11.60 26.64
C GLY A 65 17.16 -10.68 26.35
N LYS A 66 17.36 -10.20 25.11
CA LYS A 66 18.51 -9.37 24.69
C LYS A 66 18.37 -7.92 25.15
N LYS A 67 18.30 -7.70 26.47
CA LYS A 67 18.06 -6.40 27.09
C LYS A 67 18.97 -5.28 26.57
N GLU A 68 20.22 -5.59 26.28
CA GLU A 68 21.25 -4.64 25.81
C GLU A 68 20.87 -3.96 24.48
N LEU A 69 20.07 -4.63 23.63
CA LEU A 69 19.62 -4.06 22.36
C LEU A 69 18.54 -2.98 22.55
N PHE A 70 17.89 -2.97 23.70
CA PHE A 70 16.78 -2.07 23.99
C PHE A 70 17.19 -0.85 24.83
N LYS A 71 18.47 -0.71 25.10
CA LYS A 71 19.01 0.42 25.87
C LYS A 71 18.69 1.75 25.17
N GLY A 72 18.08 2.68 25.92
CA GLY A 72 17.67 3.99 25.43
C GLY A 72 16.34 4.02 24.71
N LEU A 73 15.69 2.86 24.49
CA LEU A 73 14.36 2.76 23.88
C LEU A 73 13.25 2.80 24.94
N ALA A 74 12.03 3.12 24.53
CA ALA A 74 10.88 3.29 25.42
C ALA A 74 10.63 2.07 26.33
N ILE A 75 10.78 0.88 25.82
CA ILE A 75 10.55 -0.38 26.55
C ILE A 75 11.54 -0.58 27.71
N GLU A 76 12.73 0.02 27.68
CA GLU A 76 13.70 -0.09 28.77
C GLU A 76 13.16 0.42 30.11
N LYS A 77 12.28 1.43 30.05
CA LYS A 77 11.64 2.03 31.22
C LYS A 77 10.39 1.29 31.68
N LEU A 78 9.84 0.44 30.83
CA LEU A 78 8.58 -0.27 31.06
C LEU A 78 8.82 -1.70 31.52
N GLU A 79 9.85 -2.36 30.95
CA GLU A 79 10.13 -3.75 31.17
C GLU A 79 11.15 -3.97 32.29
N ASN A 80 10.80 -4.81 33.27
CA ASN A 80 11.65 -5.10 34.43
C ASN A 80 12.23 -6.51 34.40
N GLU A 81 11.55 -7.48 33.77
CA GLU A 81 11.87 -8.90 33.95
C GLU A 81 12.73 -9.52 32.84
N TRP A 82 12.77 -8.96 31.64
CA TRP A 82 13.57 -9.42 30.50
C TRP A 82 13.72 -10.95 30.41
N THR A 83 12.62 -11.66 30.57
CA THR A 83 12.63 -13.12 30.61
C THR A 83 12.93 -13.70 29.21
N GLU A 84 13.93 -14.58 29.15
CA GLU A 84 14.22 -15.34 27.93
C GLU A 84 13.20 -16.47 27.72
N TYR A 85 12.63 -16.55 26.52
CA TYR A 85 11.71 -17.58 26.06
C TYR A 85 12.26 -18.31 24.83
N PRO A 86 11.92 -19.60 24.61
CA PRO A 86 12.21 -20.27 23.35
C PRO A 86 11.39 -19.63 22.22
N VAL A 87 12.07 -19.23 21.14
CA VAL A 87 11.44 -18.55 19.99
C VAL A 87 11.55 -19.41 18.74
N LEU A 88 10.42 -19.77 18.18
CA LEU A 88 10.29 -20.36 16.84
C LEU A 88 9.91 -19.26 15.86
N HIS A 89 10.76 -19.00 14.87
CA HIS A 89 10.55 -17.96 13.88
C HIS A 89 10.49 -18.54 12.47
N PHE A 90 9.37 -18.33 11.78
CA PHE A 90 9.14 -18.76 10.41
C PHE A 90 8.88 -17.55 9.51
N SER A 91 9.72 -17.37 8.48
CA SER A 91 9.43 -16.45 7.39
C SER A 91 8.89 -17.27 6.22
N MET A 92 7.69 -16.89 5.73
CA MET A 92 7.06 -17.56 4.58
C MET A 92 7.41 -16.86 3.25
N ALA A 93 8.21 -15.80 3.30
CA ALA A 93 8.76 -15.10 2.15
C ALA A 93 9.90 -15.89 1.50
N GLY A 94 9.64 -16.84 0.67
CA GLY A 94 10.75 -17.56 0.05
C GLY A 94 10.35 -18.48 -1.09
N GLY A 95 10.58 -18.05 -2.32
CA GLY A 95 10.25 -18.78 -3.54
C GLY A 95 8.80 -18.57 -3.99
N LYS A 96 8.52 -19.00 -5.21
CA LYS A 96 7.15 -19.06 -5.73
C LYS A 96 6.62 -20.48 -5.58
N HIS A 97 5.43 -20.61 -5.02
CA HIS A 97 4.80 -21.90 -4.76
C HIS A 97 3.52 -22.02 -5.59
N MET A 98 3.63 -22.64 -6.76
CA MET A 98 2.49 -22.82 -7.65
C MET A 98 1.74 -24.12 -7.38
N GLU A 99 2.37 -25.10 -6.73
CA GLU A 99 1.87 -26.45 -6.52
C GLU A 99 2.08 -26.92 -5.08
N LYS A 100 1.24 -27.88 -4.65
CA LYS A 100 1.24 -28.45 -3.31
C LYS A 100 2.61 -28.96 -2.88
N GLU A 101 3.24 -29.77 -3.70
CA GLU A 101 4.52 -30.42 -3.41
C GLU A 101 5.66 -29.41 -3.24
N GLN A 102 5.60 -28.28 -3.95
CA GLN A 102 6.55 -27.18 -3.80
C GLN A 102 6.42 -26.52 -2.42
N LEU A 103 5.19 -26.25 -2.00
CA LEU A 103 4.91 -25.66 -0.71
C LEU A 103 5.26 -26.61 0.44
N GLU A 104 4.90 -27.88 0.35
CA GLU A 104 5.24 -28.89 1.37
C GLU A 104 6.75 -29.03 1.54
N ARG A 105 7.51 -29.10 0.45
CA ARG A 105 8.99 -29.10 0.50
C ARG A 105 9.55 -27.83 1.13
N TYR A 106 8.93 -26.68 0.86
CA TYR A 106 9.36 -25.42 1.46
C TYR A 106 9.13 -25.42 2.98
N LEU A 107 7.92 -25.76 3.42
CA LEU A 107 7.60 -25.89 4.85
C LEU A 107 8.52 -26.90 5.53
N GLY A 108 8.77 -28.05 4.89
CA GLY A 108 9.70 -29.07 5.38
C GLY A 108 11.12 -28.54 5.63
N ARG A 109 11.62 -27.69 4.75
CA ARG A 109 12.94 -27.03 4.95
C ARG A 109 12.93 -26.05 6.12
N ARG A 110 11.88 -25.22 6.25
CA ARG A 110 11.75 -24.27 7.35
C ARG A 110 11.65 -24.97 8.71
N LEU A 111 10.92 -26.07 8.76
CA LEU A 111 10.86 -26.91 9.95
C LEU A 111 12.23 -27.52 10.26
N ALA A 112 12.93 -28.09 9.27
CA ALA A 112 14.25 -28.70 9.46
C ALA A 112 15.30 -27.71 10.00
N GLU A 113 15.25 -26.44 9.60
CA GLU A 113 16.09 -25.38 10.17
C GLU A 113 15.88 -25.23 11.68
N GLN A 114 14.63 -25.23 12.14
CA GLN A 114 14.29 -25.15 13.57
C GLN A 114 14.57 -26.46 14.31
N GLU A 115 14.26 -27.61 13.72
CA GLU A 115 14.54 -28.93 14.30
C GLU A 115 16.02 -29.11 14.59
N LYS A 116 16.89 -28.63 13.70
CA LYS A 116 18.33 -28.63 13.91
C LYS A 116 18.74 -27.82 15.15
N VAL A 117 18.14 -26.65 15.34
CA VAL A 117 18.40 -25.78 16.52
C VAL A 117 17.97 -26.51 17.80
N TRP A 118 16.83 -27.18 17.78
CA TRP A 118 16.28 -27.89 18.95
C TRP A 118 16.76 -29.33 19.09
N GLY A 119 17.63 -29.82 18.19
CA GLY A 119 18.23 -31.14 18.26
C GLY A 119 17.26 -32.29 18.05
N ILE A 120 16.26 -32.09 17.18
CA ILE A 120 15.32 -33.15 16.76
C ILE A 120 15.97 -33.92 15.62
N THR A 121 16.26 -35.21 15.83
CA THR A 121 16.98 -36.08 14.87
C THR A 121 16.06 -36.99 14.07
N SER A 122 14.84 -37.23 14.55
CA SER A 122 13.84 -38.09 13.91
C SER A 122 12.51 -37.35 13.83
N PRO A 123 12.37 -36.39 12.88
CA PRO A 123 11.14 -35.61 12.77
C PRO A 123 9.99 -36.48 12.25
N ALA A 124 8.76 -36.12 12.63
CA ALA A 124 7.55 -36.66 12.03
C ALA A 124 7.49 -36.36 10.52
N VAL A 125 6.61 -37.06 9.80
CA VAL A 125 6.50 -36.92 8.34
C VAL A 125 5.76 -35.63 7.98
N ASP A 126 4.61 -35.41 8.60
CA ASP A 126 3.70 -34.32 8.27
C ASP A 126 4.13 -33.00 8.93
N ALA A 127 3.95 -31.90 8.22
CA ALA A 127 4.40 -30.58 8.65
C ALA A 127 3.73 -30.10 9.95
N ASN A 128 2.44 -30.42 10.16
CA ASN A 128 1.73 -30.12 11.40
C ASN A 128 2.30 -30.88 12.59
N ASP A 129 2.57 -32.20 12.48
CA ASP A 129 3.13 -33.02 13.56
C ASP A 129 4.55 -32.60 13.89
N ARG A 130 5.32 -32.18 12.88
CA ARG A 130 6.66 -31.59 13.07
C ARG A 130 6.61 -30.29 13.87
N LEU A 131 5.63 -29.41 13.58
CA LEU A 131 5.45 -28.18 14.34
C LEU A 131 5.02 -28.46 15.80
N ILE A 132 4.13 -29.43 16.03
CA ILE A 132 3.79 -29.90 17.38
C ILE A 132 5.03 -30.36 18.11
N SER A 133 5.81 -31.25 17.50
CA SER A 133 7.05 -31.78 18.08
C SER A 133 8.07 -30.69 18.40
N LEU A 134 8.17 -29.68 17.56
CA LEU A 134 9.04 -28.51 17.82
C LEU A 134 8.59 -27.72 19.05
N ILE A 135 7.28 -27.42 19.15
CA ILE A 135 6.72 -26.67 20.29
C ILE A 135 6.92 -27.47 21.58
N GLN A 136 6.58 -28.78 21.58
CA GLN A 136 6.75 -29.66 22.74
C GLN A 136 8.22 -29.76 23.16
N THR A 137 9.13 -30.05 22.22
CA THR A 137 10.57 -30.16 22.51
C THR A 137 11.15 -28.86 23.08
N ALA A 138 10.76 -27.70 22.53
CA ALA A 138 11.22 -26.42 23.03
C ALA A 138 10.69 -26.13 24.45
N TYR A 139 9.40 -26.44 24.70
CA TYR A 139 8.79 -26.33 26.01
C TYR A 139 9.44 -27.25 27.05
N GLU A 140 9.60 -28.53 26.74
CA GLU A 140 10.19 -29.52 27.65
C GLU A 140 11.64 -29.24 28.00
N LYS A 141 12.47 -28.83 26.98
CA LYS A 141 13.89 -28.52 27.20
C LYS A 141 14.11 -27.25 28.02
N THR A 142 13.22 -26.28 27.93
CA THR A 142 13.41 -24.99 28.61
C THR A 142 12.56 -24.84 29.87
N GLY A 143 11.50 -25.63 30.04
CA GLY A 143 10.50 -25.45 31.09
C GLY A 143 9.71 -24.15 30.95
N LYS A 144 9.79 -23.48 29.79
CA LYS A 144 9.14 -22.18 29.52
C LYS A 144 8.21 -22.27 28.30
N GLN A 145 7.14 -21.51 28.33
CA GLN A 145 6.24 -21.40 27.19
C GLN A 145 6.94 -20.87 25.96
N VAL A 146 6.52 -21.34 24.79
CA VAL A 146 7.15 -21.09 23.49
C VAL A 146 6.56 -19.85 22.83
N VAL A 147 7.39 -19.07 22.19
CA VAL A 147 6.98 -17.94 21.33
C VAL A 147 7.04 -18.40 19.88
N VAL A 148 5.96 -18.15 19.12
CA VAL A 148 5.90 -18.46 17.68
C VAL A 148 5.69 -17.17 16.90
N LEU A 149 6.63 -16.86 16.02
CA LEU A 149 6.61 -15.68 15.17
C LEU A 149 6.55 -16.12 13.70
N ILE A 150 5.53 -15.66 12.98
CA ILE A 150 5.29 -16.02 11.57
C ILE A 150 5.22 -14.74 10.75
N ASP A 151 6.23 -14.53 9.92
CA ASP A 151 6.30 -13.38 9.01
C ASP A 151 5.83 -13.79 7.60
N GLU A 152 5.07 -12.87 6.95
CA GLU A 152 4.52 -13.04 5.61
C GLU A 152 3.72 -14.35 5.44
N TYR A 153 2.82 -14.63 6.41
CA TYR A 153 2.05 -15.88 6.49
C TYR A 153 1.26 -16.20 5.20
N ASP A 154 0.89 -15.17 4.45
CA ASP A 154 0.07 -15.20 3.25
C ASP A 154 0.89 -15.30 1.94
N ALA A 155 2.21 -15.12 1.99
CA ALA A 155 3.05 -15.10 0.80
C ALA A 155 2.87 -16.33 -0.11
N PRO A 156 2.79 -17.58 0.39
CA PRO A 156 2.57 -18.76 -0.46
C PRO A 156 1.22 -18.75 -1.19
N LEU A 157 0.22 -18.05 -0.67
CA LEU A 157 -1.13 -17.99 -1.24
C LEU A 157 -1.27 -16.84 -2.25
N LEU A 158 -0.50 -15.75 -2.07
CA LEU A 158 -0.48 -14.61 -2.98
C LEU A 158 -0.01 -14.99 -4.39
N ASP A 159 0.88 -15.97 -4.50
CA ASP A 159 1.39 -16.44 -5.78
C ASP A 159 0.30 -17.14 -6.64
N VAL A 160 -0.71 -17.72 -6.01
CA VAL A 160 -1.79 -18.51 -6.64
C VAL A 160 -3.18 -17.91 -6.47
N VAL A 161 -3.30 -16.71 -5.94
CA VAL A 161 -4.59 -16.09 -5.62
C VAL A 161 -5.52 -15.93 -6.85
N HIS A 162 -4.92 -15.92 -8.06
CA HIS A 162 -5.64 -15.89 -9.35
C HIS A 162 -6.02 -17.28 -9.87
N SER A 163 -5.58 -18.37 -9.21
CA SER A 163 -5.82 -19.74 -9.65
C SER A 163 -6.94 -20.38 -8.84
N ASP A 164 -8.10 -20.54 -9.45
CA ASP A 164 -9.25 -21.20 -8.81
C ASP A 164 -8.97 -22.69 -8.48
N VAL A 165 -7.95 -23.30 -9.09
CA VAL A 165 -7.54 -24.69 -8.85
C VAL A 165 -6.51 -24.79 -7.72
N ASN A 166 -5.44 -23.99 -7.78
CA ASN A 166 -4.31 -24.13 -6.86
C ASN A 166 -4.53 -23.43 -5.52
N LEU A 167 -5.24 -22.30 -5.50
CA LEU A 167 -5.50 -21.56 -4.27
C LEU A 167 -6.17 -22.42 -3.17
N PRO A 168 -7.25 -23.16 -3.42
CA PRO A 168 -7.87 -24.02 -2.39
C PRO A 168 -6.93 -25.11 -1.87
N VAL A 169 -6.08 -25.67 -2.75
CA VAL A 169 -5.13 -26.73 -2.40
C VAL A 169 -4.03 -26.19 -1.48
N LEU A 170 -3.37 -25.11 -1.89
CA LEU A 170 -2.30 -24.51 -1.08
C LEU A 170 -2.84 -23.96 0.23
N ARG A 171 -4.04 -23.41 0.23
CA ARG A 171 -4.73 -22.96 1.44
C ARG A 171 -4.91 -24.09 2.45
N ASN A 172 -5.33 -25.28 2.01
CA ASN A 172 -5.46 -26.43 2.90
C ASN A 172 -4.12 -26.85 3.50
N VAL A 173 -3.02 -26.80 2.73
CA VAL A 173 -1.68 -27.07 3.25
C VAL A 173 -1.31 -26.06 4.35
N MET A 174 -1.54 -24.77 4.12
CA MET A 174 -1.24 -23.73 5.11
C MET A 174 -2.13 -23.83 6.34
N ARG A 175 -3.42 -24.15 6.15
CA ARG A 175 -4.36 -24.40 7.26
C ARG A 175 -3.86 -25.54 8.16
N ASN A 176 -3.48 -26.67 7.58
CA ASN A 176 -2.94 -27.80 8.33
C ASN A 176 -1.64 -27.42 9.06
N PHE A 177 -0.77 -26.64 8.42
CA PHE A 177 0.47 -26.17 9.04
C PHE A 177 0.23 -25.28 10.26
N TYR A 178 -0.81 -24.44 10.26
CA TYR A 178 -1.10 -23.53 11.37
C TYR A 178 -2.00 -24.13 12.46
N SER A 179 -2.71 -25.22 12.19
CA SER A 179 -3.65 -25.83 13.15
C SER A 179 -3.04 -26.17 14.52
N PRO A 180 -1.77 -26.62 14.63
CA PRO A 180 -1.14 -26.91 15.91
C PRO A 180 -1.07 -25.73 16.89
N LEU A 181 -1.13 -24.49 16.40
CA LEU A 181 -1.07 -23.29 17.25
C LEU A 181 -2.27 -23.23 18.23
N LYS A 182 -3.40 -23.86 17.87
CA LYS A 182 -4.55 -23.98 18.76
C LYS A 182 -4.36 -25.09 19.79
N ASP A 183 -3.95 -26.26 19.34
CA ASP A 183 -3.82 -27.44 20.19
C ASP A 183 -2.69 -27.31 21.22
N CYS A 184 -1.63 -26.58 20.83
CA CYS A 184 -0.47 -26.28 21.68
C CYS A 184 -0.66 -25.03 22.56
N GLU A 185 -1.85 -24.41 22.62
CA GLU A 185 -2.08 -23.15 23.35
C GLU A 185 -1.54 -23.14 24.79
N PRO A 186 -1.69 -24.20 25.62
CA PRO A 186 -1.13 -24.19 26.99
C PRO A 186 0.41 -24.05 27.03
N MET A 187 1.10 -24.47 25.98
CA MET A 187 2.56 -24.40 25.85
C MET A 187 3.01 -23.09 25.19
N LEU A 188 2.10 -22.22 24.73
CA LEU A 188 2.42 -20.99 24.03
C LEU A 188 2.37 -19.76 24.95
N ARG A 189 3.42 -18.94 24.88
CA ARG A 189 3.51 -17.63 25.56
C ARG A 189 2.95 -16.52 24.68
N PHE A 190 3.28 -16.56 23.38
CA PHE A 190 2.94 -15.50 22.45
C PHE A 190 3.00 -16.04 21.02
N VAL A 191 2.02 -15.70 20.21
CA VAL A 191 1.96 -16.02 18.78
C VAL A 191 1.68 -14.75 18.02
N PHE A 192 2.53 -14.44 17.05
CA PHE A 192 2.36 -13.28 16.20
C PHE A 192 2.47 -13.65 14.73
N LEU A 193 1.37 -13.43 14.00
CA LEU A 193 1.30 -13.62 12.56
C LEU A 193 1.24 -12.26 11.86
N THR A 194 2.02 -12.09 10.80
CA THR A 194 1.94 -10.88 9.98
C THR A 194 1.95 -11.20 8.49
N GLY A 195 1.24 -10.38 7.72
CA GLY A 195 1.13 -10.50 6.27
C GLY A 195 0.65 -9.21 5.60
N ILE A 196 0.32 -9.31 4.33
CA ILE A 196 -0.23 -8.20 3.54
C ILE A 196 -1.75 -8.28 3.55
N THR A 197 -2.28 -9.45 3.19
CA THR A 197 -3.71 -9.69 2.99
C THR A 197 -4.32 -10.45 4.16
N LYS A 198 -5.63 -10.35 4.29
CA LYS A 198 -6.43 -11.23 5.14
C LYS A 198 -6.93 -12.38 4.27
N PHE A 199 -6.29 -13.52 4.35
CA PHE A 199 -6.91 -14.74 3.86
C PHE A 199 -7.99 -15.17 4.85
N SER A 200 -9.11 -15.65 4.28
CA SER A 200 -10.36 -15.92 4.98
C SER A 200 -10.18 -16.38 6.43
N GLN A 201 -10.76 -15.63 7.37
CA GLN A 201 -10.95 -16.09 8.74
C GLN A 201 -11.66 -17.46 8.79
N LEU A 202 -12.34 -17.81 7.71
CA LEU A 202 -13.09 -19.08 7.59
C LEU A 202 -12.21 -20.31 7.28
N SER A 203 -10.97 -20.14 6.80
CA SER A 203 -10.17 -21.33 6.42
C SER A 203 -8.87 -21.52 7.18
N ILE A 204 -8.09 -20.46 7.43
CA ILE A 204 -6.87 -20.58 8.26
C ILE A 204 -7.18 -20.22 9.72
N PHE A 205 -8.04 -19.22 9.94
CA PHE A 205 -8.36 -18.70 11.26
C PHE A 205 -9.65 -19.23 11.88
N SER A 206 -10.49 -20.00 11.14
CA SER A 206 -11.66 -20.64 11.76
C SER A 206 -11.27 -21.67 12.83
N GLU A 207 -10.08 -22.23 12.72
CA GLU A 207 -9.50 -23.09 13.75
C GLU A 207 -8.77 -22.29 14.83
N LEU A 208 -8.25 -21.11 14.50
CA LEU A 208 -7.59 -20.18 15.43
C LEU A 208 -8.56 -19.05 15.85
N ASN A 209 -9.74 -19.42 16.35
CA ASN A 209 -10.77 -18.47 16.80
C ASN A 209 -10.35 -17.58 17.99
N ASN A 210 -9.17 -17.79 18.54
CA ASN A 210 -8.55 -17.04 19.62
C ASN A 210 -7.56 -15.97 19.16
N ILE A 211 -7.43 -15.71 17.83
CA ILE A 211 -6.54 -14.67 17.32
C ILE A 211 -7.18 -13.29 17.46
N THR A 212 -6.46 -12.39 18.11
CA THR A 212 -6.78 -10.96 18.17
C THR A 212 -6.25 -10.26 16.92
N ASN A 213 -7.15 -9.87 16.02
CA ASN A 213 -6.78 -9.05 14.87
C ASN A 213 -6.60 -7.58 15.31
N ILE A 214 -5.37 -7.07 15.20
CA ILE A 214 -5.02 -5.70 15.58
C ILE A 214 -4.89 -4.74 14.38
N SER A 215 -5.20 -5.21 13.17
CA SER A 215 -4.92 -4.44 11.95
C SER A 215 -5.68 -3.11 11.87
N MET A 216 -6.93 -3.08 12.35
CA MET A 216 -7.76 -1.87 12.35
C MET A 216 -8.06 -1.31 13.76
N ARG A 217 -7.28 -1.73 14.76
CA ARG A 217 -7.44 -1.19 16.11
C ARG A 217 -6.73 0.15 16.25
N ASN A 218 -7.42 1.15 16.80
CA ASN A 218 -6.89 2.51 17.01
C ASN A 218 -5.61 2.52 17.86
N ASP A 219 -5.55 1.69 18.89
CA ASP A 219 -4.42 1.57 19.82
C ASP A 219 -3.15 0.94 19.19
N TYR A 220 -3.27 0.33 17.99
CA TYR A 220 -2.17 -0.24 17.21
C TYR A 220 -2.00 0.38 15.82
N ALA A 221 -2.70 1.47 15.52
CA ALA A 221 -2.64 2.09 14.20
C ALA A 221 -1.19 2.48 13.81
N GLY A 222 -0.43 3.04 14.74
CA GLY A 222 0.95 3.48 14.54
C GLY A 222 2.04 2.42 14.76
N ILE A 223 1.69 1.14 14.98
CA ILE A 223 2.68 0.08 15.28
C ILE A 223 3.71 -0.15 14.16
N CYS A 224 3.31 0.09 12.92
CA CYS A 224 4.15 0.05 11.72
C CYS A 224 4.03 1.37 10.96
N GLY A 225 5.07 1.73 10.21
CA GLY A 225 5.17 3.02 9.55
C GLY A 225 5.78 4.09 10.47
N ILE A 226 5.78 5.34 10.05
CA ILE A 226 6.32 6.47 10.82
C ILE A 226 5.22 7.53 10.92
N THR A 227 4.86 7.92 12.13
CA THR A 227 3.87 9.00 12.33
C THR A 227 4.53 10.37 12.18
N LYS A 228 3.69 11.40 12.03
CA LYS A 228 4.18 12.78 11.98
C LYS A 228 4.95 13.16 13.25
N GLU A 229 4.44 12.78 14.41
CA GLU A 229 5.06 13.05 15.72
C GLU A 229 6.42 12.37 15.83
N GLU A 230 6.55 11.15 15.33
CA GLU A 230 7.83 10.41 15.31
C GLU A 230 8.82 11.04 14.33
N LEU A 231 8.37 11.45 13.15
CA LEU A 231 9.21 12.18 12.20
C LEU A 231 9.74 13.49 12.81
N GLU A 232 8.89 14.27 13.46
CA GLU A 232 9.26 15.55 14.05
C GLU A 232 10.12 15.40 15.32
N SER A 233 9.91 14.37 16.14
CA SER A 233 10.63 14.16 17.40
C SER A 233 11.90 13.34 17.26
N GLN A 234 11.87 12.25 16.46
CA GLN A 234 12.99 11.30 16.35
C GLN A 234 13.87 11.54 15.13
N MET A 235 13.36 12.24 14.09
CA MET A 235 14.05 12.49 12.82
C MET A 235 14.15 13.98 12.47
N SER A 236 14.08 14.86 13.46
CA SER A 236 14.09 16.32 13.25
C SER A 236 15.32 16.79 12.48
N ALA A 237 16.52 16.33 12.86
CA ALA A 237 17.77 16.68 12.19
C ALA A 237 17.86 16.12 10.75
N ASP A 238 17.22 14.98 10.50
CA ASP A 238 17.17 14.34 9.17
C ASP A 238 16.30 15.17 8.21
N VAL A 239 15.17 15.69 8.70
CA VAL A 239 14.32 16.63 7.95
C VAL A 239 15.09 17.90 7.59
N ASP A 240 15.84 18.48 8.52
CA ASP A 240 16.66 19.68 8.25
C ASP A 240 17.75 19.40 7.21
N ALA A 241 18.37 18.23 7.27
CA ALA A 241 19.38 17.81 6.30
C ALA A 241 18.79 17.61 4.91
N LEU A 242 17.60 16.99 4.82
CA LEU A 242 16.87 16.84 3.57
C LEU A 242 16.46 18.20 2.99
N ALA A 243 15.89 19.09 3.80
CA ALA A 243 15.50 20.43 3.38
C ALA A 243 16.69 21.18 2.76
N LYS A 244 17.86 21.14 3.41
CA LYS A 244 19.09 21.71 2.89
C LYS A 244 19.53 21.12 1.56
N LYS A 245 19.49 19.78 1.41
CA LYS A 245 19.83 19.11 0.14
C LYS A 245 18.87 19.49 -0.98
N MET A 246 17.59 19.67 -0.68
CA MET A 246 16.56 20.07 -1.63
C MET A 246 16.55 21.58 -1.94
N GLY A 247 17.33 22.39 -1.22
CA GLY A 247 17.29 23.86 -1.35
C GLY A 247 15.96 24.48 -0.91
N LYS A 248 15.28 23.87 0.07
CA LYS A 248 13.95 24.26 0.57
C LYS A 248 14.03 24.66 2.06
N SER A 249 12.99 25.39 2.54
CA SER A 249 12.80 25.55 3.97
C SER A 249 12.39 24.21 4.61
N ARG A 250 12.49 24.10 5.95
CA ARG A 250 12.03 22.94 6.70
C ARG A 250 10.54 22.66 6.45
N GLU A 251 9.72 23.71 6.48
CA GLU A 251 8.27 23.63 6.28
C GLU A 251 7.94 23.13 4.86
N GLN A 252 8.64 23.64 3.86
CA GLN A 252 8.49 23.20 2.48
C GLN A 252 8.95 21.76 2.27
N ALA A 253 9.97 21.31 2.98
CA ALA A 253 10.42 19.91 2.92
C ALA A 253 9.41 18.97 3.61
N LEU A 254 8.88 19.35 4.78
CA LEU A 254 7.83 18.59 5.47
C LEU A 254 6.56 18.48 4.62
N GLU A 255 6.12 19.57 4.01
CA GLU A 255 4.94 19.55 3.13
C GLU A 255 5.16 18.64 1.92
N ALA A 256 6.34 18.71 1.30
CA ALA A 256 6.70 17.83 0.18
C ALA A 256 6.76 16.35 0.61
N LEU A 257 7.28 16.04 1.80
CA LEU A 257 7.28 14.69 2.35
C LEU A 257 5.86 14.17 2.60
N ARG A 258 4.97 15.03 3.14
CA ARG A 258 3.56 14.69 3.35
C ARG A 258 2.87 14.37 2.04
N GLU A 259 2.97 15.27 1.06
CA GLU A 259 2.38 15.06 -0.26
C GLU A 259 2.81 13.75 -0.89
N PHE A 260 4.10 13.38 -0.76
CA PHE A 260 4.67 12.20 -1.41
C PHE A 260 4.44 10.88 -0.68
N TYR A 261 4.58 10.83 0.67
CA TYR A 261 4.74 9.56 1.39
C TYR A 261 3.81 9.37 2.58
N ASP A 262 3.09 10.42 3.01
CA ASP A 262 2.16 10.39 4.13
C ASP A 262 0.76 9.93 3.73
N GLY A 263 -0.17 10.05 4.66
CA GLY A 263 -1.61 9.93 4.41
C GLY A 263 -2.16 8.53 4.47
N TYR A 264 -1.39 7.54 4.95
CA TYR A 264 -1.94 6.23 5.28
C TYR A 264 -2.65 6.27 6.63
N HIS A 265 -3.84 5.66 6.69
CA HIS A 265 -4.57 5.40 7.93
C HIS A 265 -4.99 3.94 7.99
N PHE A 266 -4.86 3.33 9.15
CA PHE A 266 -5.14 1.91 9.36
C PHE A 266 -6.28 1.64 10.36
N ALA A 267 -6.92 2.68 10.86
CA ALA A 267 -8.05 2.59 11.78
C ALA A 267 -8.92 3.86 11.68
N ALA A 268 -10.12 3.84 12.24
CA ALA A 268 -11.03 4.98 12.23
C ALA A 268 -10.43 6.25 12.88
N GLN A 269 -9.62 6.08 13.92
CA GLN A 269 -8.89 7.15 14.62
C GLN A 269 -7.38 6.93 14.50
N SER A 270 -6.89 6.81 13.27
CA SER A 270 -5.47 6.65 12.99
C SER A 270 -4.78 8.01 12.85
N PRO A 271 -3.54 8.19 13.36
CA PRO A 271 -2.71 9.28 12.90
C PRO A 271 -2.36 9.12 11.43
N ASP A 272 -1.92 10.20 10.79
CA ASP A 272 -1.25 10.15 9.49
C ASP A 272 0.05 9.35 9.59
N ILE A 273 0.26 8.41 8.67
CA ILE A 273 1.40 7.49 8.69
C ILE A 273 2.13 7.54 7.37
N PHE A 274 3.43 7.85 7.45
CA PHE A 274 4.35 7.79 6.32
C PHE A 274 4.70 6.34 5.98
N ASN A 275 4.86 6.06 4.69
CA ASN A 275 5.53 4.85 4.25
C ASN A 275 7.01 4.90 4.66
N PRO A 276 7.48 4.03 5.58
CA PRO A 276 8.84 4.13 6.12
C PRO A 276 9.91 3.84 5.06
N TYR A 277 9.64 2.95 4.11
CA TYR A 277 10.60 2.62 3.07
C TYR A 277 10.86 3.81 2.15
N SER A 278 9.81 4.46 1.66
CA SER A 278 9.94 5.62 0.77
C SER A 278 10.54 6.81 1.51
N LEU A 279 10.11 7.06 2.73
CA LEU A 279 10.65 8.14 3.57
C LEU A 279 12.15 7.97 3.83
N LEU A 280 12.60 6.78 4.25
CA LEU A 280 14.02 6.53 4.53
C LEU A 280 14.89 6.57 3.26
N ASN A 281 14.37 6.11 2.11
CA ASN A 281 15.07 6.26 0.84
C ASN A 281 15.22 7.73 0.43
N ALA A 282 14.19 8.55 0.60
CA ALA A 282 14.25 9.98 0.32
C ALA A 282 15.29 10.69 1.21
N MET A 283 15.33 10.36 2.50
CA MET A 283 16.35 10.88 3.42
C MET A 283 17.77 10.46 2.99
N ALA A 284 17.96 9.20 2.63
CA ALA A 284 19.25 8.67 2.17
C ALA A 284 19.71 9.31 0.86
N ALA A 285 18.85 9.36 -0.13
CA ALA A 285 19.15 9.94 -1.45
C ALA A 285 19.22 11.48 -1.43
N GLY A 286 18.47 12.10 -0.51
CA GLY A 286 18.34 13.58 -0.44
C GLY A 286 17.42 14.17 -1.51
N CYS A 287 16.51 13.36 -2.05
CA CYS A 287 15.50 13.76 -3.03
C CYS A 287 14.25 12.90 -2.90
N LEU A 288 13.12 13.42 -3.39
CA LEU A 288 11.86 12.69 -3.47
C LEU A 288 11.79 11.94 -4.80
N ASP A 289 11.35 10.68 -4.75
CA ASP A 289 11.13 9.84 -5.93
C ASP A 289 10.08 8.75 -5.60
N TYR A 290 9.69 7.95 -6.59
CA TYR A 290 8.68 6.89 -6.48
C TYR A 290 9.30 5.56 -6.03
N TYR A 291 9.89 5.54 -4.82
CA TYR A 291 10.69 4.43 -4.29
C TYR A 291 9.90 3.14 -4.10
N TRP A 292 8.66 3.24 -3.67
CA TRP A 292 7.81 2.06 -3.41
C TRP A 292 7.52 1.29 -4.70
N PHE A 293 7.22 1.99 -5.79
CA PHE A 293 6.97 1.40 -7.10
C PHE A 293 8.24 0.89 -7.80
N SER A 294 9.41 1.42 -7.50
CA SER A 294 10.68 0.95 -8.10
C SER A 294 10.97 -0.53 -7.78
N SER A 295 10.29 -1.09 -6.79
CA SER A 295 10.47 -2.46 -6.32
C SER A 295 9.62 -3.52 -7.03
N GLY A 296 8.81 -3.15 -8.00
CA GLY A 296 8.04 -4.08 -8.84
C GLY A 296 6.67 -3.54 -9.25
N THR A 297 6.33 -3.73 -10.52
CA THR A 297 5.00 -3.42 -11.03
C THR A 297 3.98 -4.40 -10.45
N PRO A 298 2.83 -3.94 -10.00
CA PRO A 298 1.78 -4.81 -9.46
C PRO A 298 1.02 -5.55 -10.57
N THR A 299 1.69 -6.45 -11.29
CA THR A 299 1.09 -7.19 -12.44
C THR A 299 -0.22 -7.85 -12.04
N TYR A 300 -0.21 -8.49 -10.88
CA TYR A 300 -1.40 -9.13 -10.31
C TYR A 300 -2.56 -8.14 -10.08
N LEU A 301 -2.29 -6.95 -9.53
CA LEU A 301 -3.33 -5.93 -9.35
C LEU A 301 -3.96 -5.52 -10.68
N ILE A 302 -3.14 -5.32 -11.71
CA ILE A 302 -3.62 -4.94 -13.04
C ILE A 302 -4.54 -6.03 -13.62
N GLU A 303 -4.18 -7.31 -13.45
CA GLU A 303 -5.02 -8.44 -13.86
C GLU A 303 -6.36 -8.46 -13.11
N MET A 304 -6.35 -8.18 -11.81
CA MET A 304 -7.57 -8.13 -11.01
C MET A 304 -8.45 -6.93 -11.35
N LEU A 305 -7.87 -5.75 -11.60
CA LEU A 305 -8.62 -4.58 -12.09
C LEU A 305 -9.34 -4.90 -13.41
N LYS A 306 -8.68 -5.61 -14.33
CA LYS A 306 -9.30 -6.08 -15.57
C LYS A 306 -10.41 -7.12 -15.33
N LYS A 307 -10.15 -8.11 -14.47
CA LYS A 307 -11.13 -9.15 -14.12
C LYS A 307 -12.42 -8.57 -13.56
N PHE A 308 -12.31 -7.57 -12.68
CA PHE A 308 -13.45 -6.87 -12.08
C PHE A 308 -13.95 -5.69 -12.90
N GLN A 309 -13.38 -5.42 -14.07
CA GLN A 309 -13.73 -4.32 -14.97
C GLN A 309 -13.72 -2.94 -14.29
N VAL A 310 -12.81 -2.74 -13.34
CA VAL A 310 -12.69 -1.48 -12.59
C VAL A 310 -12.06 -0.41 -13.47
N MET A 311 -12.74 0.71 -13.59
CA MET A 311 -12.22 1.87 -14.33
C MET A 311 -11.19 2.62 -13.46
N PRO A 312 -10.12 3.19 -14.07
CA PRO A 312 -9.14 3.98 -13.33
C PRO A 312 -9.75 5.08 -12.45
N SER A 313 -10.80 5.73 -12.91
CA SER A 313 -11.51 6.78 -12.17
C SER A 313 -12.32 6.29 -10.98
N GLU A 314 -12.53 4.98 -10.87
CA GLU A 314 -13.23 4.35 -9.74
C GLU A 314 -12.27 3.95 -8.61
N ILE A 315 -10.95 4.11 -8.85
CA ILE A 315 -9.93 3.80 -7.84
C ILE A 315 -9.73 5.01 -6.93
N GLY A 316 -10.26 4.94 -5.74
CA GLY A 316 -10.24 6.02 -4.74
C GLY A 316 -11.59 6.73 -4.59
N SER A 317 -11.66 7.69 -3.69
CA SER A 317 -12.82 8.55 -3.39
C SER A 317 -14.15 7.80 -3.31
N CYS A 318 -14.19 6.69 -2.58
CA CYS A 318 -15.40 5.89 -2.37
C CYS A 318 -15.74 5.75 -0.88
N GLU A 319 -17.01 5.56 -0.60
CA GLU A 319 -17.51 5.19 0.73
C GLU A 319 -17.77 3.69 0.76
N ALA A 320 -17.39 3.04 1.86
CA ALA A 320 -17.55 1.61 2.02
C ALA A 320 -17.75 1.22 3.49
N ASP A 321 -18.49 0.15 3.72
CA ASP A 321 -18.52 -0.54 5.01
C ASP A 321 -17.20 -1.32 5.24
N GLN A 322 -16.82 -1.49 6.50
CA GLN A 322 -15.59 -2.23 6.84
C GLN A 322 -15.56 -3.63 6.23
N SER A 323 -16.70 -4.31 6.15
CA SER A 323 -16.79 -5.67 5.60
C SER A 323 -16.52 -5.73 4.09
N GLU A 324 -16.59 -4.60 3.39
CA GLU A 324 -16.35 -4.52 1.94
C GLU A 324 -14.86 -4.39 1.61
N PHE A 325 -14.09 -3.58 2.35
CA PHE A 325 -12.67 -3.33 2.04
C PHE A 325 -11.69 -4.10 2.95
N ASP A 326 -12.12 -4.48 4.15
CA ASP A 326 -11.34 -5.30 5.09
C ASP A 326 -11.69 -6.79 4.97
N ALA A 327 -12.40 -7.16 3.92
CA ALA A 327 -12.79 -8.52 3.61
C ALA A 327 -11.58 -9.41 3.24
N PRO A 328 -11.72 -10.73 3.38
CA PRO A 328 -10.76 -11.66 2.84
C PRO A 328 -10.58 -11.49 1.33
N THR A 329 -9.34 -11.64 0.85
CA THR A 329 -9.03 -11.56 -0.59
C THR A 329 -9.41 -12.82 -1.37
N GLU A 330 -9.92 -13.85 -0.70
CA GLU A 330 -10.48 -15.06 -1.31
C GLU A 330 -11.97 -14.84 -1.64
N GLY A 331 -12.35 -15.17 -2.88
CA GLY A 331 -13.76 -15.06 -3.28
C GLY A 331 -14.29 -13.62 -3.27
N MET A 332 -13.41 -12.65 -3.48
CA MET A 332 -13.78 -11.24 -3.54
C MET A 332 -14.88 -10.99 -4.56
N SER A 333 -15.88 -10.23 -4.18
CA SER A 333 -16.91 -9.68 -5.08
C SER A 333 -16.46 -8.39 -5.77
N SER A 334 -15.43 -7.74 -5.24
CA SER A 334 -14.82 -6.51 -5.77
C SER A 334 -13.31 -6.52 -5.57
N VAL A 335 -12.58 -5.63 -6.22
CA VAL A 335 -11.13 -5.47 -6.07
C VAL A 335 -10.75 -4.67 -4.81
N MET A 336 -11.72 -4.08 -4.13
CA MET A 336 -11.51 -3.14 -3.01
C MET A 336 -10.68 -3.72 -1.85
N PRO A 337 -10.92 -4.97 -1.37
CA PRO A 337 -10.08 -5.58 -0.34
C PRO A 337 -8.60 -5.67 -0.74
N LEU A 338 -8.34 -6.02 -2.00
CA LEU A 338 -6.97 -6.10 -2.52
C LEU A 338 -6.31 -4.72 -2.57
N LEU A 339 -7.00 -3.70 -3.06
CA LEU A 339 -6.50 -2.32 -3.14
C LEU A 339 -6.14 -1.80 -1.74
N TYR A 340 -7.03 -1.98 -0.76
CA TYR A 340 -6.82 -1.52 0.61
C TYR A 340 -5.66 -2.26 1.30
N GLN A 341 -5.70 -3.58 1.33
CA GLN A 341 -4.72 -4.39 2.05
C GLN A 341 -3.32 -4.30 1.42
N SER A 342 -3.25 -4.10 0.10
CA SER A 342 -1.99 -3.86 -0.59
C SER A 342 -1.48 -2.41 -0.48
N GLY A 343 -2.30 -1.47 0.01
CA GLY A 343 -1.91 -0.09 0.26
C GLY A 343 -2.05 0.86 -0.93
N TYR A 344 -2.86 0.52 -1.93
CA TYR A 344 -3.18 1.41 -3.05
C TYR A 344 -4.27 2.42 -2.70
N ILE A 345 -5.19 2.03 -1.81
CA ILE A 345 -6.15 2.91 -1.14
C ILE A 345 -6.00 2.79 0.37
N THR A 346 -6.48 3.78 1.09
CA THR A 346 -6.43 3.86 2.54
C THR A 346 -7.67 4.55 3.08
N ILE A 347 -7.91 4.46 4.38
CA ILE A 347 -8.95 5.21 5.08
C ILE A 347 -8.58 6.70 5.04
N LYS A 348 -9.54 7.58 4.68
CA LYS A 348 -9.43 9.04 4.74
C LYS A 348 -10.42 9.66 5.71
N GLY A 349 -11.43 8.93 6.10
CA GLY A 349 -12.43 9.37 7.05
C GLY A 349 -13.28 8.22 7.55
N TYR A 350 -13.98 8.46 8.65
CA TYR A 350 -14.99 7.57 9.20
C TYR A 350 -16.14 8.41 9.74
N ASP A 351 -17.34 8.09 9.31
CA ASP A 351 -18.57 8.69 9.82
C ASP A 351 -19.22 7.76 10.86
N PRO A 352 -19.26 8.15 12.14
CA PRO A 352 -19.86 7.33 13.18
C PRO A 352 -21.38 7.23 13.12
N GLU A 353 -22.07 8.08 12.37
CA GLU A 353 -23.54 8.03 12.22
C GLU A 353 -23.96 6.98 11.20
N THR A 354 -23.22 6.89 10.10
CA THR A 354 -23.48 5.91 9.01
C THR A 354 -22.64 4.65 9.13
N GLU A 355 -21.61 4.67 9.99
CA GLU A 355 -20.57 3.62 10.11
C GLU A 355 -19.78 3.40 8.81
N LEU A 356 -19.80 4.36 7.89
CA LEU A 356 -19.07 4.28 6.61
C LEU A 356 -17.68 4.88 6.72
N TYR A 357 -16.76 4.26 6.01
CA TYR A 357 -15.39 4.75 5.81
C TYR A 357 -15.28 5.42 4.45
N THR A 358 -14.66 6.58 4.41
CA THR A 358 -14.19 7.19 3.17
C THR A 358 -12.82 6.63 2.83
N LEU A 359 -12.66 6.07 1.64
CA LEU A 359 -11.42 5.51 1.14
C LEU A 359 -10.90 6.34 -0.03
N ASP A 360 -9.58 6.53 -0.11
CA ASP A 360 -8.93 7.18 -1.25
C ASP A 360 -7.46 6.73 -1.37
N ILE A 361 -6.82 7.12 -2.46
CA ILE A 361 -5.38 6.91 -2.69
C ILE A 361 -4.60 7.68 -1.62
N PRO A 362 -3.62 7.04 -0.92
CA PRO A 362 -2.97 7.66 0.22
C PRO A 362 -2.22 8.94 -0.12
N ASN A 363 -1.44 8.94 -1.19
CA ASN A 363 -0.50 10.01 -1.49
C ASN A 363 -0.09 10.02 -2.98
N LYS A 364 0.74 11.00 -3.32
CA LYS A 364 1.26 11.23 -4.66
C LYS A 364 2.10 10.08 -5.21
N GLU A 365 2.96 9.47 -4.39
CA GLU A 365 3.77 8.32 -4.83
C GLU A 365 2.88 7.21 -5.37
N ILE A 366 1.84 6.85 -4.62
CA ILE A 366 0.92 5.78 -4.99
C ILE A 366 0.08 6.17 -6.19
N ARG A 367 -0.46 7.39 -6.21
CA ARG A 367 -1.27 7.90 -7.32
C ARG A 367 -0.50 7.82 -8.64
N VAL A 368 0.64 8.46 -8.71
CA VAL A 368 1.45 8.53 -9.93
C VAL A 368 1.97 7.15 -10.34
N GLY A 369 2.44 6.35 -9.38
CA GLY A 369 2.95 5.02 -9.65
C GLY A 369 1.87 4.06 -10.17
N LEU A 370 0.68 4.08 -9.57
CA LEU A 370 -0.46 3.27 -10.01
C LEU A 370 -0.86 3.61 -11.45
N TYR A 371 -1.10 4.89 -11.73
CA TYR A 371 -1.54 5.31 -13.07
C TYR A 371 -0.45 5.10 -14.13
N ARG A 372 0.84 5.28 -13.80
CA ARG A 372 1.94 4.89 -14.70
C ARG A 372 1.91 3.39 -15.03
N SER A 373 1.55 2.56 -14.07
CA SER A 373 1.43 1.10 -14.28
C SER A 373 0.20 0.73 -15.11
N LEU A 374 -0.85 1.53 -15.06
CA LEU A 374 -2.07 1.35 -15.86
C LEU A 374 -1.95 1.89 -17.30
N LEU A 375 -1.09 2.90 -17.52
CA LEU A 375 -0.94 3.59 -18.80
C LEU A 375 -0.80 2.65 -20.00
N PRO A 376 0.05 1.58 -19.97
CA PRO A 376 0.20 0.66 -21.10
C PRO A 376 -1.08 -0.09 -21.50
N ASN A 377 -2.08 -0.17 -20.63
CA ASN A 377 -3.35 -0.83 -20.89
C ASN A 377 -4.35 0.05 -21.65
N TYR A 378 -4.14 1.36 -21.62
CA TYR A 378 -5.00 2.35 -22.28
C TYR A 378 -4.35 2.97 -23.50
N ILE A 379 -3.03 3.00 -23.55
CA ILE A 379 -2.25 3.58 -24.64
C ILE A 379 -1.24 2.54 -25.09
N GLY A 380 -1.39 2.02 -26.29
CA GLY A 380 -0.52 1.00 -26.87
C GLY A 380 0.97 1.35 -26.76
N MET A 381 1.79 0.39 -26.47
CA MET A 381 3.12 0.48 -25.88
C MET A 381 4.20 1.27 -26.62
N ASN A 382 4.62 2.41 -26.04
CA ASN A 382 6.02 2.83 -26.00
C ASN A 382 6.25 3.66 -24.71
N THR A 383 6.46 2.99 -23.59
CA THR A 383 6.50 3.57 -22.24
C THR A 383 7.51 4.72 -22.08
N VAL A 384 8.66 4.65 -22.74
CA VAL A 384 9.70 5.71 -22.64
C VAL A 384 9.25 7.01 -23.30
N LYS A 385 8.68 6.93 -24.52
CA LYS A 385 8.15 8.12 -25.21
C LYS A 385 6.95 8.70 -24.47
N GLY A 386 6.07 7.85 -23.95
CA GLY A 386 4.91 8.26 -23.16
C GLY A 386 5.30 9.06 -21.92
N THR A 387 6.21 8.55 -21.11
CA THR A 387 6.67 9.22 -19.88
C THR A 387 7.30 10.59 -20.18
N THR A 388 8.12 10.68 -21.24
CA THR A 388 8.74 11.95 -21.64
C THR A 388 7.70 12.98 -22.13
N THR A 389 6.70 12.52 -22.90
CA THR A 389 5.63 13.40 -23.39
C THR A 389 4.78 13.92 -22.23
N ILE A 390 4.38 13.04 -21.31
CA ILE A 390 3.62 13.42 -20.12
C ILE A 390 4.39 14.44 -19.27
N ALA A 391 5.70 14.26 -19.06
CA ALA A 391 6.52 15.23 -18.33
C ALA A 391 6.55 16.62 -19.00
N LYS A 392 6.64 16.67 -20.33
CA LYS A 392 6.58 17.93 -21.09
C LYS A 392 5.19 18.57 -21.02
N MET A 393 4.12 17.79 -21.15
CA MET A 393 2.74 18.26 -20.96
C MET A 393 2.55 18.87 -19.56
N SER A 394 3.05 18.21 -18.50
CA SER A 394 3.03 18.74 -17.14
C SER A 394 3.68 20.13 -17.05
N ALA A 395 4.82 20.34 -17.74
CA ALA A 395 5.47 21.63 -17.77
C ALA A 395 4.64 22.71 -18.48
N LEU A 396 3.94 22.38 -19.56
CA LEU A 396 3.03 23.30 -20.27
C LEU A 396 1.83 23.67 -19.39
N ILE A 397 1.17 22.71 -18.78
CA ILE A 397 0.01 22.93 -17.90
C ILE A 397 0.40 23.81 -16.70
N ARG A 398 1.56 23.59 -16.08
CA ARG A 398 2.05 24.46 -14.98
C ARG A 398 2.32 25.91 -15.42
N ARG A 399 2.53 26.14 -16.71
CA ARG A 399 2.69 27.49 -17.29
C ARG A 399 1.36 28.05 -17.80
N ASN A 400 0.24 27.35 -17.54
CA ASN A 400 -1.10 27.66 -18.04
C ASN A 400 -1.21 27.61 -19.59
N ASP A 401 -0.32 26.88 -20.24
CA ASP A 401 -0.35 26.63 -21.69
C ASP A 401 -1.11 25.32 -21.97
N MET A 402 -2.43 25.37 -21.80
CA MET A 402 -3.30 24.21 -22.04
C MET A 402 -3.38 23.90 -23.55
N ASP A 403 -3.31 24.90 -24.42
CA ASP A 403 -3.33 24.68 -25.86
C ASP A 403 -2.10 23.88 -26.32
N GLY A 404 -0.92 24.28 -25.89
CA GLY A 404 0.31 23.51 -26.14
C GLY A 404 0.26 22.10 -25.56
N ALA A 405 -0.37 21.90 -24.39
CA ALA A 405 -0.56 20.58 -23.80
C ALA A 405 -1.49 19.71 -24.66
N MET A 406 -2.59 20.26 -25.18
CA MET A 406 -3.52 19.55 -26.07
C MET A 406 -2.89 19.20 -27.42
N GLN A 407 -2.11 20.11 -28.03
CA GLN A 407 -1.32 19.83 -29.24
C GLN A 407 -0.35 18.66 -29.02
N MET A 408 0.34 18.67 -27.88
CA MET A 408 1.28 17.60 -27.54
C MET A 408 0.57 16.27 -27.30
N LEU A 409 -0.60 16.28 -26.67
CA LEU A 409 -1.43 15.09 -26.47
C LEU A 409 -1.91 14.52 -27.81
N GLN A 410 -2.43 15.36 -28.71
CA GLN A 410 -2.82 14.98 -30.07
C GLN A 410 -1.67 14.34 -30.85
N ALA A 411 -0.49 14.98 -30.82
CA ALA A 411 0.70 14.44 -31.47
C ALA A 411 1.14 13.10 -30.87
N TYR A 412 1.01 12.94 -29.56
CA TYR A 412 1.32 11.69 -28.87
C TYR A 412 0.35 10.57 -29.26
N LEU A 413 -0.96 10.83 -29.24
CA LEU A 413 -1.98 9.87 -29.63
C LEU A 413 -1.82 9.40 -31.08
N ALA A 414 -1.37 10.26 -31.99
CA ALA A 414 -1.05 9.87 -33.37
C ALA A 414 0.09 8.85 -33.48
N THR A 415 0.91 8.68 -32.42
CA THR A 415 2.00 7.69 -32.39
C THR A 415 1.59 6.36 -31.77
N VAL A 416 0.39 6.28 -31.17
CA VAL A 416 -0.11 5.09 -30.49
C VAL A 416 -0.66 4.11 -31.52
N PRO A 417 -0.15 2.85 -31.58
CA PRO A 417 -0.72 1.84 -32.47
C PRO A 417 -2.17 1.53 -32.09
N TYR A 418 -3.01 1.33 -33.09
CA TYR A 418 -4.38 0.89 -32.91
C TYR A 418 -4.41 -0.42 -32.11
N CYS A 419 -5.04 -0.40 -30.97
CA CYS A 419 -5.40 -1.59 -30.21
C CYS A 419 -6.92 -1.77 -30.34
N ASN A 420 -7.39 -3.01 -30.47
CA ASN A 420 -8.82 -3.37 -30.60
C ASN A 420 -9.63 -3.04 -29.33
N ASN A 421 -9.56 -1.82 -28.85
CA ASN A 421 -10.29 -1.33 -27.70
C ASN A 421 -11.61 -0.70 -28.14
N VAL A 422 -12.60 -0.76 -27.28
CA VAL A 422 -13.94 -0.24 -27.55
C VAL A 422 -13.86 1.27 -27.79
N ASP A 423 -14.18 1.71 -29.00
CA ASP A 423 -14.30 3.11 -29.37
C ASP A 423 -15.55 3.70 -28.74
N SER A 424 -15.42 4.20 -27.53
CA SER A 424 -16.49 4.87 -26.79
C SER A 424 -15.97 6.16 -26.16
N GLU A 425 -16.86 7.12 -25.93
CA GLU A 425 -16.55 8.36 -25.22
C GLU A 425 -15.93 8.06 -23.84
N GLY A 426 -16.46 7.05 -23.15
CA GLY A 426 -15.91 6.58 -21.87
C GLY A 426 -14.47 6.05 -21.95
N HIS A 427 -14.07 5.38 -23.03
CA HIS A 427 -12.69 4.94 -23.20
C HIS A 427 -11.72 6.12 -23.29
N TYR A 428 -12.02 7.12 -24.11
CA TYR A 428 -11.18 8.31 -24.24
C TYR A 428 -11.12 9.14 -22.95
N GLN A 429 -12.25 9.18 -22.22
CA GLN A 429 -12.33 9.79 -20.89
C GLN A 429 -11.37 9.10 -19.89
N GLN A 430 -11.39 7.77 -19.81
CA GLN A 430 -10.48 7.02 -18.93
C GLN A 430 -9.01 7.18 -19.34
N MET A 431 -8.73 7.17 -20.63
CA MET A 431 -7.39 7.42 -21.15
C MET A 431 -6.86 8.79 -20.72
N MET A 432 -7.65 9.85 -20.91
CA MET A 432 -7.31 11.19 -20.46
C MET A 432 -7.15 11.26 -18.95
N TYR A 433 -8.04 10.60 -18.21
CA TYR A 433 -7.94 10.53 -16.75
C TYR A 433 -6.59 9.95 -16.30
N VAL A 434 -6.17 8.81 -16.87
CA VAL A 434 -4.87 8.18 -16.55
C VAL A 434 -3.71 9.13 -16.89
N ILE A 435 -3.72 9.75 -18.09
CA ILE A 435 -2.67 10.68 -18.50
C ILE A 435 -2.58 11.87 -17.54
N PHE A 436 -3.70 12.53 -17.27
CA PHE A 436 -3.71 13.71 -16.41
C PHE A 436 -3.43 13.39 -14.93
N SER A 437 -3.80 12.20 -14.46
CA SER A 437 -3.47 11.75 -13.10
C SER A 437 -1.96 11.57 -12.88
N ILE A 438 -1.21 11.24 -13.95
CA ILE A 438 0.26 11.14 -13.90
C ILE A 438 0.92 12.54 -13.89
N LEU A 439 0.22 13.57 -14.37
CA LEU A 439 0.74 14.95 -14.45
C LEU A 439 0.89 15.63 -13.09
N ASP A 440 0.62 14.93 -12.02
CA ASP A 440 0.80 15.46 -10.66
C ASP A 440 -0.23 16.53 -10.26
N ASN A 441 -1.40 16.49 -10.86
CA ASN A 441 -2.51 17.38 -10.59
C ASN A 441 -3.69 16.58 -10.04
N TYR A 442 -4.56 17.27 -9.32
CA TYR A 442 -5.83 16.71 -8.89
C TYR A 442 -6.75 16.55 -10.12
N VAL A 443 -7.24 15.34 -10.36
CA VAL A 443 -8.13 15.02 -11.49
C VAL A 443 -9.35 14.26 -10.99
N ASP A 444 -10.52 14.85 -11.17
CA ASP A 444 -11.81 14.20 -10.96
C ASP A 444 -12.47 13.90 -12.30
N VAL A 445 -13.06 12.72 -12.41
CA VAL A 445 -13.82 12.31 -13.59
C VAL A 445 -15.30 12.19 -13.23
N GLU A 446 -16.17 12.61 -14.16
CA GLU A 446 -17.62 12.55 -14.01
C GLU A 446 -18.15 13.26 -12.76
N VAL A 447 -17.63 14.43 -12.47
CA VAL A 447 -18.10 15.23 -11.34
C VAL A 447 -19.57 15.62 -11.53
N ARG A 448 -20.44 15.17 -10.63
CA ARG A 448 -21.86 15.52 -10.65
C ARG A 448 -22.07 16.98 -10.26
N THR A 449 -22.86 17.70 -11.05
CA THR A 449 -23.31 19.06 -10.76
C THR A 449 -24.84 19.07 -10.61
N PRO A 450 -25.46 20.12 -10.05
CA PRO A 450 -26.92 20.23 -9.99
C PRO A 450 -27.60 20.11 -11.35
N SER A 451 -26.92 20.50 -12.42
CA SER A 451 -27.47 20.55 -13.79
C SER A 451 -26.97 19.41 -14.70
N GLY A 452 -26.09 18.51 -14.20
CA GLY A 452 -25.54 17.42 -14.99
C GLY A 452 -24.21 16.89 -14.45
N ARG A 453 -23.43 16.24 -15.32
CA ARG A 453 -22.08 15.73 -15.00
C ARG A 453 -21.04 16.42 -15.88
N VAL A 454 -19.90 16.77 -15.30
CA VAL A 454 -18.69 17.20 -16.00
C VAL A 454 -17.86 15.96 -16.26
N ASP A 455 -17.36 15.77 -17.48
CA ASP A 455 -16.59 14.57 -17.81
C ASP A 455 -15.28 14.50 -17.05
N MET A 456 -14.58 15.63 -16.89
CA MET A 456 -13.32 15.66 -16.14
C MET A 456 -13.05 17.08 -15.58
N VAL A 457 -12.52 17.12 -14.36
CA VAL A 457 -12.03 18.34 -13.73
C VAL A 457 -10.56 18.20 -13.43
N LEU A 458 -9.74 19.12 -13.93
CA LEU A 458 -8.31 19.17 -13.65
C LEU A 458 -8.01 20.42 -12.82
N ARG A 459 -7.52 20.23 -11.61
CA ARG A 459 -7.11 21.33 -10.71
C ARG A 459 -5.60 21.48 -10.74
N THR A 460 -5.13 22.70 -10.97
CA THR A 460 -3.73 23.08 -10.81
C THR A 460 -3.57 24.05 -9.64
N ALA A 461 -2.34 24.46 -9.34
CA ALA A 461 -2.09 25.48 -8.33
C ALA A 461 -2.72 26.87 -8.68
N THR A 462 -3.00 27.14 -9.94
CA THR A 462 -3.40 28.45 -10.44
C THR A 462 -4.74 28.49 -11.16
N HIS A 463 -5.24 27.36 -11.67
CA HIS A 463 -6.46 27.27 -12.48
C HIS A 463 -7.25 26.00 -12.22
N LEU A 464 -8.54 26.05 -12.52
CA LEU A 464 -9.43 24.91 -12.58
C LEU A 464 -9.90 24.73 -14.02
N TYR A 465 -9.56 23.61 -14.64
CA TYR A 465 -9.96 23.27 -16.00
C TYR A 465 -11.14 22.31 -15.98
N LEU A 466 -12.23 22.68 -16.68
CA LEU A 466 -13.44 21.85 -16.85
C LEU A 466 -13.45 21.28 -18.26
N PHE A 467 -13.29 19.98 -18.38
CA PHE A 467 -13.28 19.28 -19.66
C PHE A 467 -14.65 18.66 -19.96
N GLU A 468 -15.08 18.81 -21.18
CA GLU A 468 -16.20 18.09 -21.78
C GLU A 468 -15.70 17.41 -23.05
N LEU A 469 -15.94 16.11 -23.17
CA LEU A 469 -15.47 15.28 -24.27
C LEU A 469 -16.63 14.96 -25.21
N LYS A 470 -16.35 14.94 -26.50
CA LYS A 470 -17.31 14.49 -27.52
C LYS A 470 -16.63 13.49 -28.45
N LEU A 471 -17.44 12.59 -28.97
CA LEU A 471 -17.01 11.58 -29.93
C LEU A 471 -17.71 11.82 -31.27
N ASN A 472 -16.94 11.96 -32.35
CA ASN A 472 -17.45 12.21 -33.70
C ASN A 472 -18.40 13.42 -33.82
N LYS A 473 -18.11 14.51 -33.08
CA LYS A 473 -18.84 15.78 -33.14
C LYS A 473 -17.87 16.92 -33.44
N ASP A 474 -17.94 18.02 -32.69
CA ASP A 474 -16.99 19.14 -32.72
C ASP A 474 -16.77 19.68 -31.29
N ALA A 475 -15.74 20.48 -31.11
CA ALA A 475 -15.44 21.11 -29.83
C ALA A 475 -16.50 22.15 -29.42
N ASP A 476 -17.22 22.76 -30.37
CA ASP A 476 -18.33 23.68 -30.07
C ASP A 476 -19.50 22.98 -29.41
N ALA A 477 -19.78 21.73 -29.77
CA ALA A 477 -20.81 20.93 -29.11
C ALA A 477 -20.43 20.64 -27.64
N ALA A 478 -19.16 20.41 -27.36
CA ALA A 478 -18.66 20.26 -25.99
C ALA A 478 -18.80 21.56 -25.19
N MET A 479 -18.36 22.69 -25.77
CA MET A 479 -18.46 24.01 -25.13
C MET A 479 -19.90 24.39 -24.82
N LYS A 480 -20.82 24.17 -25.77
CA LYS A 480 -22.27 24.40 -25.56
C LYS A 480 -22.83 23.58 -24.40
N GLN A 481 -22.35 22.36 -24.21
CA GLN A 481 -22.80 21.53 -23.09
C GLN A 481 -22.30 22.08 -21.75
N ILE A 482 -21.04 22.55 -21.65
CA ILE A 482 -20.51 23.20 -20.45
C ILE A 482 -21.39 24.41 -20.07
N GLU A 483 -21.78 25.22 -21.05
CA GLU A 483 -22.63 26.42 -20.84
C GLU A 483 -24.05 26.06 -20.44
N LEU A 484 -24.73 25.19 -21.20
CA LEU A 484 -26.09 24.75 -20.94
C LEU A 484 -26.26 24.09 -19.56
N LYS A 485 -25.24 23.43 -19.08
CA LYS A 485 -25.23 22.74 -17.78
C LYS A 485 -24.66 23.59 -16.65
N GLU A 486 -24.26 24.83 -16.93
CA GLU A 486 -23.76 25.80 -15.95
C GLU A 486 -22.67 25.22 -15.02
N TYR A 487 -21.80 24.33 -15.55
CA TYR A 487 -20.78 23.65 -14.78
C TYR A 487 -19.86 24.57 -13.95
N PRO A 488 -19.45 25.75 -14.46
CA PRO A 488 -18.61 26.67 -13.69
C PRO A 488 -19.21 27.14 -12.38
N LYS A 489 -20.55 27.28 -12.29
CA LYS A 489 -21.23 27.75 -11.06
C LYS A 489 -20.93 26.89 -9.83
N ARG A 490 -20.74 25.58 -10.01
CA ARG A 490 -20.37 24.67 -8.92
C ARG A 490 -19.01 24.99 -8.34
N PHE A 491 -18.10 25.42 -9.19
CA PHE A 491 -16.70 25.62 -8.83
C PHE A 491 -16.36 27.07 -8.51
N ALA A 492 -17.33 27.98 -8.54
CA ALA A 492 -17.16 29.39 -8.25
C ALA A 492 -16.51 29.66 -6.87
N LEU A 493 -16.77 28.78 -5.89
CA LEU A 493 -16.19 28.88 -4.54
C LEU A 493 -14.77 28.30 -4.44
N SER A 494 -14.22 27.75 -5.51
CA SER A 494 -12.85 27.17 -5.50
C SER A 494 -11.75 28.21 -5.28
N GLY A 495 -12.04 29.50 -5.54
CA GLY A 495 -11.07 30.59 -5.49
C GLY A 495 -10.04 30.57 -6.63
N LEU A 496 -10.18 29.65 -7.61
CA LEU A 496 -9.30 29.54 -8.76
C LEU A 496 -10.02 30.04 -10.03
N PRO A 497 -9.31 30.70 -10.96
CA PRO A 497 -9.82 30.97 -12.30
C PRO A 497 -10.27 29.67 -12.99
N ILE A 498 -11.45 29.72 -13.61
CA ILE A 498 -12.04 28.57 -14.30
C ILE A 498 -11.74 28.69 -15.80
N VAL A 499 -11.29 27.59 -16.39
CA VAL A 499 -11.03 27.47 -17.83
C VAL A 499 -11.87 26.30 -18.38
N LYS A 500 -12.69 26.57 -19.37
CA LYS A 500 -13.49 25.58 -20.08
C LYS A 500 -12.68 24.96 -21.22
N VAL A 501 -12.73 23.64 -21.36
CA VAL A 501 -12.02 22.90 -22.41
C VAL A 501 -12.97 21.91 -23.06
N GLY A 502 -13.41 22.21 -24.25
CA GLY A 502 -14.19 21.30 -25.09
C GLY A 502 -13.25 20.50 -25.99
N VAL A 503 -13.40 19.17 -26.04
CA VAL A 503 -12.52 18.30 -26.83
C VAL A 503 -13.35 17.33 -27.65
N ASN A 504 -13.00 17.17 -28.94
CA ASN A 504 -13.60 16.17 -29.81
C ASN A 504 -12.61 15.08 -30.19
N PHE A 505 -13.00 13.82 -29.98
CA PHE A 505 -12.31 12.64 -30.48
C PHE A 505 -13.02 12.12 -31.73
N ASP A 506 -12.24 11.63 -32.67
CA ASP A 506 -12.75 10.98 -33.89
C ASP A 506 -12.35 9.50 -33.91
N VAL A 507 -13.37 8.63 -34.08
CA VAL A 507 -13.17 7.17 -34.07
C VAL A 507 -12.36 6.70 -35.29
N ALA A 508 -12.49 7.35 -36.45
CA ALA A 508 -11.77 6.91 -37.66
C ALA A 508 -10.27 7.18 -37.58
N THR A 509 -9.89 8.27 -36.89
CA THR A 509 -8.48 8.62 -36.70
C THR A 509 -7.93 8.17 -35.35
N HIS A 510 -8.77 7.70 -34.44
CA HIS A 510 -8.45 7.35 -33.04
C HIS A 510 -7.69 8.48 -32.32
N ASN A 511 -8.04 9.73 -32.58
CA ASN A 511 -7.29 10.88 -32.12
C ASN A 511 -8.21 12.06 -31.79
N ILE A 512 -7.63 13.06 -31.11
CA ILE A 512 -8.22 14.37 -30.94
C ILE A 512 -8.18 15.07 -32.30
N THR A 513 -9.32 15.54 -32.79
CA THR A 513 -9.42 16.28 -34.06
C THR A 513 -9.62 17.76 -33.85
N ASP A 514 -10.23 18.15 -32.73
CA ASP A 514 -10.58 19.53 -32.45
C ASP A 514 -10.69 19.75 -30.93
N TRP A 515 -10.28 20.95 -30.48
CA TRP A 515 -10.50 21.42 -29.11
C TRP A 515 -10.69 22.93 -29.05
N LYS A 516 -11.39 23.39 -28.02
CA LYS A 516 -11.62 24.80 -27.77
C LYS A 516 -11.40 25.12 -26.29
N ILE A 517 -10.70 26.22 -26.02
CA ILE A 517 -10.35 26.64 -24.67
C ILE A 517 -10.89 28.07 -24.47
N GLU A 518 -11.65 28.26 -23.40
CA GLU A 518 -12.18 29.58 -23.03
C GLU A 518 -12.00 29.82 -21.52
N ALA A 519 -11.37 30.93 -21.16
CA ALA A 519 -11.33 31.40 -19.77
C ALA A 519 -12.67 32.06 -19.42
N GLU A 520 -13.17 31.80 -18.20
CA GLU A 520 -14.38 32.43 -17.69
C GLU A 520 -14.09 33.79 -17.07
#